data_7895c6716dfa4fffab721ed2b8ce10a5
#
_entry.id   7895c6716dfa4fffab721ed2b8ce10a5
#
_cell.length_a   1.000
_cell.length_b   1.000
_cell.length_c   1.000
_cell.angle_alpha   90.00
_cell.angle_beta   90.00
_cell.angle_gamma   90.00
#
_symmetry.space_group_name_H-M   'P 1'
#
loop_
_entity.id
_entity.type
_entity.pdbx_description
1 polymer ?
#
loop_
_entity_poly.entity_id
_entity_poly.type
_entity_poly.pdbx_seq_one_letter_code
_entity_poly.pdbx_strand_id
1 'polypeptide(L)'
;MQTFKRKFALSILMNTKTIQTILNDQRQDIQRICKEKNIIERENLIFWKKTMDSNLIKVVTGVRRSGKSVLSFQLLNNRNYAYINFDDERLVGLKASDLNTVLEACYQQLGEFTYIFLDEIQNIEGWELFVNRLNRQGFNVLITGSNAKLLSKELATHLTGRYLSMELFPFSFREFLTYEKFPILKKENYSTKEKSFFIKKLQNYILYGGFPEALKDKNLLKNYLTTLYSTILTKDVISRYKIQYVTTLREIANYLLTNFSKYITYNSIKKNFNLKSPHTSKKYISYLQEPYLFFLLDKFSFKYKEVVASAKKVYSIDTGLINAISFESSKNFGRLIENVVVIELLRKKISNPLTELYYWKNYQQQEVDFVVKYGPKVQKLIQVTSAYTKDEIEKREYTAILKASEELECINLLMITWDYEATETINRKKIKFIPLWKWLIGYS
;
A
#
# COMPACT_ATOMS: atom_id res chain seq x y z
N MET A 1 -47.47 -22.60 18.70
CA MET A 1 -46.73 -21.91 17.63
C MET A 1 -45.41 -21.35 18.19
N GLN A 2 -44.56 -22.24 18.70
CA GLN A 2 -43.23 -21.94 19.31
C GLN A 2 -42.24 -23.05 18.93
N THR A 3 -42.00 -23.23 17.65
CA THR A 3 -41.07 -24.26 17.15
C THR A 3 -40.55 -23.85 15.80
N PHE A 4 -39.64 -22.86 15.78
CA PHE A 4 -38.77 -22.66 14.59
C PHE A 4 -37.74 -21.57 14.87
N LYS A 5 -36.82 -21.77 15.83
CA LYS A 5 -35.55 -21.07 15.92
C LYS A 5 -34.49 -21.86 16.71
N ARG A 6 -34.30 -23.13 16.39
CA ARG A 6 -33.02 -23.79 16.64
C ARG A 6 -32.19 -23.63 15.36
N LYS A 7 -31.49 -22.54 15.22
CA LYS A 7 -30.35 -22.47 14.31
C LYS A 7 -29.37 -23.53 14.73
N PHE A 8 -29.22 -24.52 13.90
CA PHE A 8 -28.13 -25.47 13.91
C PHE A 8 -26.81 -24.70 13.82
N ALA A 9 -26.23 -24.35 14.96
CA ALA A 9 -24.81 -24.19 15.09
C ALA A 9 -24.27 -25.62 15.24
N LEU A 10 -24.15 -26.35 14.14
CA LEU A 10 -23.21 -27.45 14.06
C LEU A 10 -21.83 -26.80 14.26
N SER A 11 -21.33 -26.78 15.51
CA SER A 11 -19.91 -26.74 15.74
C SER A 11 -19.39 -28.04 15.14
N ILE A 12 -19.00 -28.02 13.87
CA ILE A 12 -18.15 -29.06 13.32
C ILE A 12 -16.91 -29.00 14.21
N LEU A 13 -16.78 -29.97 15.12
CA LEU A 13 -15.53 -30.20 15.85
C LEU A 13 -14.48 -30.42 14.75
N MET A 14 -13.69 -29.39 14.49
CA MET A 14 -12.59 -29.41 13.53
C MET A 14 -11.59 -30.45 14.02
N ASN A 15 -11.70 -31.67 13.51
CA ASN A 15 -10.75 -32.72 13.83
C ASN A 15 -9.48 -32.56 12.98
N THR A 16 -8.39 -33.11 13.46
CA THR A 16 -7.07 -33.05 12.79
C THR A 16 -7.12 -33.56 11.35
N LYS A 17 -7.92 -34.58 11.03
CA LYS A 17 -8.06 -35.14 9.68
C LYS A 17 -8.67 -34.13 8.68
N THR A 18 -9.71 -33.40 9.10
CA THR A 18 -10.32 -32.35 8.28
C THR A 18 -9.30 -31.25 7.97
N ILE A 19 -8.54 -30.82 8.99
CA ILE A 19 -7.51 -29.81 8.80
C ILE A 19 -6.41 -30.32 7.88
N GLN A 20 -5.96 -31.57 8.00
CA GLN A 20 -4.97 -32.19 7.09
C GLN A 20 -5.44 -32.17 5.62
N THR A 21 -6.72 -32.45 5.37
CA THR A 21 -7.28 -32.36 4.03
C THR A 21 -7.17 -30.94 3.48
N ILE A 22 -7.54 -29.93 4.29
CA ILE A 22 -7.44 -28.52 3.91
C ILE A 22 -5.98 -28.12 3.64
N LEU A 23 -5.06 -28.51 4.50
CA LEU A 23 -3.62 -28.23 4.32
C LEU A 23 -3.07 -28.85 3.03
N ASN A 24 -3.52 -30.07 2.66
CA ASN A 24 -3.13 -30.72 1.40
C ASN A 24 -3.63 -29.93 0.19
N ASP A 25 -4.90 -29.54 0.18
CA ASP A 25 -5.48 -28.76 -0.92
C ASP A 25 -4.77 -27.41 -1.07
N GLN A 26 -4.57 -26.71 0.03
CA GLN A 26 -3.84 -25.42 0.05
C GLN A 26 -2.40 -25.57 -0.44
N ARG A 27 -1.72 -26.70 -0.13
CA ARG A 27 -0.37 -26.99 -0.65
C ARG A 27 -0.36 -27.16 -2.16
N GLN A 28 -1.38 -27.80 -2.74
CA GLN A 28 -1.52 -27.91 -4.20
C GLN A 28 -1.73 -26.55 -4.84
N ASP A 29 -2.53 -25.67 -4.23
CA ASP A 29 -2.72 -24.30 -4.70
C ASP A 29 -1.43 -23.50 -4.70
N ILE A 30 -0.60 -23.62 -3.64
CA ILE A 30 0.74 -22.99 -3.61
C ILE A 30 1.59 -23.47 -4.76
N GLN A 31 1.65 -24.79 -4.98
CA GLN A 31 2.45 -25.35 -6.08
C GLN A 31 2.01 -24.82 -7.44
N ARG A 32 0.71 -24.60 -7.64
CA ARG A 32 0.16 -23.99 -8.85
C ARG A 32 0.59 -22.53 -8.96
N ILE A 33 0.44 -21.76 -7.91
CA ILE A 33 0.85 -20.34 -7.86
C ILE A 33 2.35 -20.20 -8.14
N CYS A 34 3.20 -20.98 -7.48
CA CYS A 34 4.65 -20.91 -7.66
C CYS A 34 5.13 -21.33 -9.07
N LYS A 35 4.32 -22.09 -9.82
CA LYS A 35 4.61 -22.47 -11.21
C LYS A 35 4.17 -21.42 -12.24
N GLU A 36 3.45 -20.38 -11.85
CA GLU A 36 3.06 -19.32 -12.78
C GLU A 36 4.29 -18.62 -13.38
N LYS A 37 4.35 -18.57 -14.73
CA LYS A 37 5.52 -18.05 -15.46
C LYS A 37 5.77 -16.53 -15.30
N ASN A 38 4.80 -15.80 -14.78
CA ASN A 38 4.85 -14.32 -14.69
C ASN A 38 5.01 -13.79 -13.27
N ILE A 39 5.47 -14.63 -12.34
CA ILE A 39 5.84 -14.16 -11.01
C ILE A 39 7.15 -13.39 -11.12
N ILE A 40 7.14 -12.14 -10.67
CA ILE A 40 8.34 -11.30 -10.60
C ILE A 40 8.88 -11.21 -9.18
N GLU A 41 10.16 -11.00 -9.05
CA GLU A 41 10.75 -10.65 -7.76
C GLU A 41 10.40 -9.21 -7.39
N ARG A 42 10.03 -9.01 -6.09
CA ARG A 42 9.72 -7.67 -5.58
C ARG A 42 11.01 -6.93 -5.22
N GLU A 43 11.03 -5.60 -5.42
CA GLU A 43 12.25 -4.80 -5.23
C GLU A 43 12.90 -4.95 -3.85
N ASN A 44 12.10 -5.08 -2.80
CA ASN A 44 12.59 -5.22 -1.43
C ASN A 44 12.83 -6.68 -1.01
N LEU A 45 12.69 -7.67 -1.91
CA LEU A 45 12.78 -9.09 -1.56
C LEU A 45 14.13 -9.44 -0.92
N ILE A 46 15.25 -8.94 -1.49
CA ILE A 46 16.60 -9.22 -0.96
C ILE A 46 16.78 -8.65 0.45
N PHE A 47 16.26 -7.45 0.70
CA PHE A 47 16.29 -6.82 2.03
C PHE A 47 15.48 -7.66 3.04
N TRP A 48 14.27 -8.06 2.69
CA TRP A 48 13.42 -8.85 3.59
C TRP A 48 13.92 -10.28 3.79
N LYS A 49 14.55 -10.90 2.77
CA LYS A 49 15.19 -12.23 2.94
C LYS A 49 16.23 -12.23 4.06
N LYS A 50 17.01 -11.15 4.22
CA LYS A 50 18.02 -11.02 5.30
C LYS A 50 17.41 -10.96 6.69
N THR A 51 16.14 -10.61 6.81
CA THR A 51 15.44 -10.50 8.10
C THR A 51 14.73 -11.78 8.50
N MET A 52 14.60 -12.75 7.59
CA MET A 52 13.81 -13.97 7.81
C MET A 52 14.34 -14.82 8.97
N ASP A 53 15.64 -14.83 9.20
CA ASP A 53 16.26 -15.64 10.25
C ASP A 53 16.30 -14.95 11.63
N SER A 54 15.77 -13.71 11.72
CA SER A 54 15.64 -13.03 13.00
C SER A 54 14.49 -13.63 13.83
N ASN A 55 14.58 -13.53 15.17
CA ASN A 55 13.55 -14.00 16.09
C ASN A 55 12.29 -13.12 16.11
N LEU A 56 12.22 -12.08 15.26
CA LEU A 56 11.06 -11.23 15.16
C LEU A 56 9.97 -11.90 14.30
N ILE A 57 8.72 -11.70 14.66
CA ILE A 57 7.58 -12.12 13.85
C ILE A 57 7.55 -11.24 12.59
N LYS A 58 7.50 -11.84 11.41
CA LYS A 58 7.43 -11.14 10.13
C LYS A 58 5.97 -10.93 9.77
N VAL A 59 5.61 -9.67 9.50
CA VAL A 59 4.24 -9.26 9.21
C VAL A 59 4.18 -8.62 7.84
N VAL A 60 3.67 -9.33 6.84
CA VAL A 60 3.48 -8.80 5.49
C VAL A 60 2.10 -8.17 5.40
N THR A 61 2.07 -6.84 5.28
CA THR A 61 0.85 -6.05 5.15
C THR A 61 0.74 -5.42 3.76
N GLY A 62 -0.44 -4.93 3.41
CA GLY A 62 -0.67 -4.24 2.15
C GLY A 62 -2.08 -4.48 1.62
N VAL A 63 -2.47 -3.70 0.61
CA VAL A 63 -3.80 -3.79 0.02
C VAL A 63 -4.12 -5.21 -0.46
N ARG A 64 -5.40 -5.58 -0.43
CA ARG A 64 -5.88 -6.86 -1.01
C ARG A 64 -5.41 -7.00 -2.46
N ARG A 65 -4.92 -8.19 -2.86
CA ARG A 65 -4.40 -8.49 -4.20
C ARG A 65 -3.09 -7.78 -4.61
N SER A 66 -2.33 -7.26 -3.67
CA SER A 66 -0.98 -6.72 -3.95
C SER A 66 0.10 -7.81 -4.12
N GLY A 67 -0.22 -9.09 -3.84
CA GLY A 67 0.71 -10.21 -3.97
C GLY A 67 1.41 -10.61 -2.66
N LYS A 68 0.80 -10.33 -1.48
CA LYS A 68 1.37 -10.67 -0.16
C LYS A 68 1.74 -12.14 -0.02
N SER A 69 0.82 -13.05 -0.33
CA SER A 69 1.07 -14.50 -0.22
C SER A 69 2.17 -14.95 -1.18
N VAL A 70 2.21 -14.41 -2.41
CA VAL A 70 3.27 -14.70 -3.39
C VAL A 70 4.64 -14.25 -2.87
N LEU A 71 4.73 -13.02 -2.34
CA LEU A 71 5.96 -12.54 -1.69
C LEU A 71 6.37 -13.45 -0.52
N SER A 72 5.42 -13.87 0.30
CA SER A 72 5.69 -14.76 1.45
C SER A 72 6.28 -16.09 0.99
N PHE A 73 5.79 -16.68 -0.10
CA PHE A 73 6.38 -17.88 -0.69
C PHE A 73 7.78 -17.63 -1.26
N GLN A 74 8.04 -16.47 -1.87
CA GLN A 74 9.39 -16.09 -2.32
C GLN A 74 10.37 -15.93 -1.14
N LEU A 75 9.90 -15.44 0.01
CA LEU A 75 10.69 -15.33 1.24
C LEU A 75 11.00 -16.69 1.87
N LEU A 76 10.05 -17.65 1.76
CA LEU A 76 10.16 -18.99 2.30
C LEU A 76 10.78 -20.01 1.32
N ASN A 77 11.14 -19.58 0.13
CA ASN A 77 11.78 -20.45 -0.86
C ASN A 77 13.01 -21.15 -0.28
N ASN A 78 13.10 -22.48 -0.47
CA ASN A 78 14.16 -23.36 0.08
C ASN A 78 14.15 -23.49 1.62
N ARG A 79 13.03 -23.16 2.30
CA ARG A 79 12.87 -23.35 3.75
C ARG A 79 11.85 -24.43 4.03
N ASN A 80 12.00 -25.12 5.17
CA ASN A 80 10.99 -26.06 5.64
C ASN A 80 9.96 -25.31 6.47
N TYR A 81 8.71 -25.20 5.97
CA TYR A 81 7.65 -24.42 6.60
C TYR A 81 6.29 -25.11 6.55
N ALA A 82 5.50 -24.85 7.58
CA ALA A 82 4.07 -25.11 7.60
C ALA A 82 3.33 -23.90 7.06
N TYR A 83 2.25 -24.12 6.30
CA TYR A 83 1.41 -23.08 5.72
C TYR A 83 -0.06 -23.36 5.98
N ILE A 84 -0.79 -22.31 6.34
CA ILE A 84 -2.25 -22.31 6.39
C ILE A 84 -2.81 -20.94 5.99
N ASN A 85 -3.86 -20.95 5.15
CA ASN A 85 -4.62 -19.76 4.76
C ASN A 85 -5.96 -19.75 5.48
N PHE A 86 -6.19 -18.73 6.29
CA PHE A 86 -7.42 -18.55 7.07
C PHE A 86 -8.52 -17.78 6.31
N ASP A 87 -8.35 -17.43 5.02
CA ASP A 87 -9.44 -16.95 4.14
C ASP A 87 -10.19 -18.13 3.47
N ASP A 88 -9.86 -19.39 3.82
CA ASP A 88 -10.53 -20.61 3.38
C ASP A 88 -11.88 -20.73 4.10
N GLU A 89 -12.97 -20.87 3.33
CA GLU A 89 -14.35 -20.94 3.85
C GLU A 89 -14.58 -22.12 4.79
N ARG A 90 -13.81 -23.20 4.64
CA ARG A 90 -13.88 -24.41 5.49
C ARG A 90 -13.37 -24.15 6.90
N LEU A 91 -12.59 -23.07 7.10
CA LEU A 91 -12.04 -22.65 8.40
C LEU A 91 -12.93 -21.58 9.07
N VAL A 92 -14.05 -21.21 8.46
CA VAL A 92 -14.97 -20.22 9.04
C VAL A 92 -15.54 -20.73 10.37
N GLY A 93 -15.43 -19.91 11.40
CA GLY A 93 -15.86 -20.25 12.77
C GLY A 93 -14.78 -20.87 13.65
N LEU A 94 -13.57 -21.09 13.13
CA LEU A 94 -12.40 -21.49 13.93
C LEU A 94 -12.09 -20.42 14.98
N LYS A 95 -11.75 -20.85 16.17
CA LYS A 95 -11.40 -19.97 17.30
C LYS A 95 -9.91 -20.10 17.63
N ALA A 96 -9.38 -19.17 18.42
CA ALA A 96 -7.99 -19.24 18.89
C ALA A 96 -7.69 -20.53 19.66
N SER A 97 -8.67 -21.11 20.38
CA SER A 97 -8.56 -22.40 21.05
C SER A 97 -8.24 -23.57 20.12
N ASP A 98 -8.71 -23.47 18.86
CA ASP A 98 -8.60 -24.55 17.88
C ASP A 98 -7.27 -24.50 17.11
N LEU A 99 -6.52 -23.39 17.23
CA LEU A 99 -5.22 -23.21 16.56
C LEU A 99 -4.17 -24.25 16.99
N ASN A 100 -4.34 -24.85 18.16
CA ASN A 100 -3.47 -25.95 18.56
C ASN A 100 -3.71 -27.21 17.73
N THR A 101 -4.96 -27.53 17.42
CA THR A 101 -5.30 -28.65 16.53
C THR A 101 -4.78 -28.43 15.10
N VAL A 102 -4.71 -27.15 14.66
CA VAL A 102 -4.06 -26.79 13.38
C VAL A 102 -2.56 -27.10 13.45
N LEU A 103 -1.88 -26.73 14.53
CA LEU A 103 -0.45 -27.02 14.72
C LEU A 103 -0.17 -28.53 14.76
N GLU A 104 -1.00 -29.31 15.44
CA GLU A 104 -0.93 -30.78 15.49
C GLU A 104 -1.07 -31.39 14.09
N ALA A 105 -2.04 -30.90 13.30
CA ALA A 105 -2.23 -31.34 11.92
C ALA A 105 -1.00 -31.05 11.06
N CYS A 106 -0.37 -29.89 11.24
CA CYS A 106 0.88 -29.54 10.56
C CYS A 106 2.01 -30.52 10.91
N TYR A 107 2.21 -30.83 12.20
CA TYR A 107 3.22 -31.79 12.61
C TYR A 107 2.97 -33.21 12.08
N GLN A 108 1.73 -33.67 12.12
CA GLN A 108 1.39 -35.00 11.62
C GLN A 108 1.63 -35.14 10.10
N GLN A 109 1.50 -34.03 9.35
CA GLN A 109 1.63 -34.03 7.91
C GLN A 109 3.06 -33.78 7.43
N LEU A 110 3.79 -32.87 8.10
CA LEU A 110 5.07 -32.34 7.63
C LEU A 110 6.25 -32.84 8.46
N GLY A 111 6.01 -33.42 9.66
CA GLY A 111 7.06 -33.68 10.64
C GLY A 111 7.58 -32.37 11.26
N GLU A 112 8.89 -32.32 11.50
CA GLU A 112 9.54 -31.13 12.06
C GLU A 112 9.65 -29.99 11.04
N PHE A 113 9.34 -28.76 11.46
CA PHE A 113 9.52 -27.55 10.67
C PHE A 113 9.92 -26.38 11.58
N THR A 114 10.65 -25.41 11.01
CA THR A 114 11.17 -24.25 11.75
C THR A 114 10.43 -22.96 11.42
N TYR A 115 9.79 -22.90 10.27
CA TYR A 115 9.01 -21.75 9.80
C TYR A 115 7.51 -22.08 9.79
N ILE A 116 6.69 -21.10 10.17
CA ILE A 116 5.24 -21.21 10.04
C ILE A 116 4.69 -19.96 9.35
N PHE A 117 3.94 -20.17 8.28
CA PHE A 117 3.27 -19.10 7.53
C PHE A 117 1.76 -19.17 7.74
N LEU A 118 1.22 -18.15 8.41
CA LEU A 118 -0.19 -17.98 8.72
C LEU A 118 -0.76 -16.87 7.85
N ASP A 119 -1.41 -17.25 6.75
CA ASP A 119 -1.94 -16.31 5.75
C ASP A 119 -3.33 -15.82 6.16
N GLU A 120 -3.57 -14.49 6.14
CA GLU A 120 -4.82 -13.82 6.54
C GLU A 120 -5.26 -14.19 7.98
N ILE A 121 -4.31 -14.34 8.92
CA ILE A 121 -4.54 -14.81 10.31
C ILE A 121 -5.54 -13.94 11.09
N GLN A 122 -5.71 -12.67 10.72
CA GLN A 122 -6.67 -11.77 11.36
C GLN A 122 -8.14 -12.19 11.18
N ASN A 123 -8.42 -13.22 10.42
CA ASN A 123 -9.75 -13.83 10.35
C ASN A 123 -10.09 -14.66 11.59
N ILE A 124 -9.12 -14.97 12.46
CA ILE A 124 -9.29 -15.67 13.72
C ILE A 124 -9.20 -14.68 14.88
N GLU A 125 -10.26 -14.53 15.65
CA GLU A 125 -10.26 -13.66 16.84
C GLU A 125 -9.32 -14.22 17.93
N GLY A 126 -8.42 -13.38 18.49
CA GLY A 126 -7.46 -13.77 19.54
C GLY A 126 -6.23 -14.53 19.03
N TRP A 127 -5.95 -14.49 17.72
CA TRP A 127 -4.81 -15.13 17.08
C TRP A 127 -3.45 -14.71 17.65
N GLU A 128 -3.36 -13.51 18.22
CA GLU A 128 -2.11 -12.89 18.68
C GLU A 128 -1.44 -13.70 19.79
N LEU A 129 -2.26 -14.30 20.67
CA LEU A 129 -1.77 -15.12 21.77
C LEU A 129 -1.11 -16.41 21.24
N PHE A 130 -1.69 -16.98 20.18
CA PHE A 130 -1.13 -18.16 19.52
C PHE A 130 0.20 -17.83 18.84
N VAL A 131 0.26 -16.76 18.08
CA VAL A 131 1.48 -16.29 17.40
C VAL A 131 2.60 -15.99 18.40
N ASN A 132 2.27 -15.33 19.52
CA ASN A 132 3.22 -15.09 20.61
C ASN A 132 3.76 -16.39 21.21
N ARG A 133 2.90 -17.40 21.40
CA ARG A 133 3.32 -18.71 21.89
C ARG A 133 4.28 -19.38 20.92
N LEU A 134 3.96 -19.41 19.62
CA LEU A 134 4.84 -19.97 18.60
C LEU A 134 6.22 -19.28 18.57
N ASN A 135 6.24 -17.96 18.66
CA ASN A 135 7.49 -17.21 18.71
C ASN A 135 8.34 -17.56 19.94
N ARG A 136 7.72 -17.70 21.14
CA ARG A 136 8.42 -18.15 22.35
C ARG A 136 8.92 -19.59 22.24
N GLN A 137 8.27 -20.44 21.47
CA GLN A 137 8.69 -21.82 21.19
C GLN A 137 9.82 -21.91 20.15
N GLY A 138 10.29 -20.76 19.62
CA GLY A 138 11.42 -20.69 18.70
C GLY A 138 11.03 -20.79 17.21
N PHE A 139 9.74 -20.76 16.88
CA PHE A 139 9.34 -20.72 15.46
C PHE A 139 9.65 -19.37 14.81
N ASN A 140 10.10 -19.41 13.57
CA ASN A 140 10.14 -18.26 12.70
C ASN A 140 8.75 -18.02 12.09
N VAL A 141 7.98 -17.12 12.70
CA VAL A 141 6.59 -16.86 12.30
C VAL A 141 6.53 -15.79 11.24
N LEU A 142 5.85 -16.11 10.12
CA LEU A 142 5.47 -15.20 9.05
C LEU A 142 3.95 -15.12 9.00
N ILE A 143 3.41 -13.91 9.04
CA ILE A 143 1.97 -13.68 8.94
C ILE A 143 1.65 -12.67 7.85
N THR A 144 0.48 -12.78 7.24
CA THR A 144 -0.02 -11.76 6.31
C THR A 144 -1.34 -11.19 6.77
N GLY A 145 -1.65 -10.00 6.30
CA GLY A 145 -2.96 -9.38 6.47
C GLY A 145 -3.20 -8.17 5.57
N SER A 146 -4.46 -7.98 5.20
CA SER A 146 -4.89 -6.89 4.33
C SER A 146 -5.14 -5.56 5.06
N ASN A 147 -4.91 -5.50 6.38
CA ASN A 147 -5.17 -4.31 7.19
C ASN A 147 -3.96 -3.90 8.03
N ALA A 148 -3.41 -2.70 7.75
CA ALA A 148 -2.22 -2.18 8.42
C ALA A 148 -2.46 -1.87 9.90
N LYS A 149 -3.57 -1.21 10.23
CA LYS A 149 -3.81 -0.72 11.59
C LYS A 149 -4.31 -1.80 12.54
N LEU A 150 -5.09 -2.75 12.04
CA LEU A 150 -5.56 -3.85 12.88
C LEU A 150 -4.38 -4.68 13.32
N LEU A 151 -3.53 -5.07 12.38
CA LEU A 151 -2.28 -5.75 12.71
C LEU A 151 -1.40 -4.89 13.62
N SER A 152 -1.21 -3.60 13.34
CA SER A 152 -0.37 -2.75 14.19
C SER A 152 -0.95 -2.51 15.59
N LYS A 153 -2.27 -2.38 15.75
CA LYS A 153 -2.93 -2.22 17.05
C LYS A 153 -2.88 -3.50 17.86
N GLU A 154 -3.23 -4.63 17.26
CA GLU A 154 -3.18 -5.95 17.90
C GLU A 154 -1.73 -6.36 18.20
N LEU A 155 -0.81 -6.10 17.24
CA LEU A 155 0.62 -6.34 17.44
C LEU A 155 1.24 -5.43 18.50
N ALA A 156 0.88 -4.15 18.55
CA ALA A 156 1.40 -3.22 19.57
C ALA A 156 0.92 -3.60 20.97
N THR A 157 -0.32 -4.10 21.10
CA THR A 157 -0.91 -4.48 22.39
C THR A 157 -0.36 -5.81 22.90
N HIS A 158 -0.21 -6.79 22.02
CA HIS A 158 0.10 -8.17 22.41
C HIS A 158 1.52 -8.62 22.06
N LEU A 159 2.13 -8.12 21.00
CA LEU A 159 3.47 -8.51 20.55
C LEU A 159 4.59 -7.55 21.01
N THR A 160 4.26 -6.45 21.67
CA THR A 160 5.19 -5.52 22.36
C THR A 160 6.57 -5.34 21.66
N GLY A 161 6.56 -4.94 20.39
CA GLY A 161 7.79 -4.65 19.63
C GLY A 161 8.53 -5.88 19.07
N ARG A 162 7.97 -7.09 19.18
CA ARG A 162 8.60 -8.33 18.69
C ARG A 162 8.26 -8.66 17.23
N TYR A 163 7.99 -7.68 16.40
CA TYR A 163 7.64 -7.90 15.00
C TYR A 163 8.36 -6.95 14.04
N LEU A 164 8.47 -7.37 12.79
CA LEU A 164 8.98 -6.60 11.68
C LEU A 164 7.87 -6.48 10.62
N SER A 165 7.44 -5.25 10.33
CA SER A 165 6.43 -4.98 9.30
C SER A 165 7.07 -4.88 7.93
N MET A 166 6.48 -5.58 6.95
CA MET A 166 6.85 -5.60 5.54
C MET A 166 5.66 -5.11 4.72
N GLU A 167 5.60 -3.80 4.43
CA GLU A 167 4.50 -3.24 3.64
C GLU A 167 4.67 -3.53 2.15
N LEU A 168 3.62 -4.06 1.53
CA LEU A 168 3.60 -4.41 0.11
C LEU A 168 2.56 -3.60 -0.65
N PHE A 169 3.03 -2.75 -1.55
CA PHE A 169 2.23 -1.99 -2.50
C PHE A 169 1.94 -2.80 -3.78
N PRO A 170 0.97 -2.43 -4.62
CA PRO A 170 0.91 -2.87 -6.02
C PRO A 170 2.26 -2.65 -6.71
N PHE A 171 2.50 -3.19 -7.88
CA PHE A 171 3.79 -3.06 -8.56
C PHE A 171 4.26 -1.61 -8.63
N SER A 172 5.57 -1.39 -8.38
CA SER A 172 6.23 -0.14 -8.74
C SER A 172 6.38 -0.04 -10.26
N PHE A 173 6.78 1.13 -10.77
CA PHE A 173 7.05 1.26 -12.20
C PHE A 173 8.16 0.29 -12.66
N ARG A 174 9.20 0.07 -11.84
CA ARG A 174 10.27 -0.90 -12.16
C ARG A 174 9.75 -2.33 -12.17
N GLU A 175 8.94 -2.71 -11.19
CA GLU A 175 8.29 -4.02 -11.14
C GLU A 175 7.32 -4.22 -12.32
N PHE A 176 6.59 -3.17 -12.71
CA PHE A 176 5.75 -3.16 -13.91
C PHE A 176 6.57 -3.36 -15.20
N LEU A 177 7.72 -2.69 -15.34
CA LEU A 177 8.63 -2.88 -16.47
C LEU A 177 9.16 -4.32 -16.51
N THR A 178 9.53 -4.87 -15.37
CA THR A 178 9.98 -6.27 -15.25
C THR A 178 8.87 -7.25 -15.64
N TYR A 179 7.64 -7.00 -15.18
CA TYR A 179 6.45 -7.80 -15.57
C TYR A 179 6.20 -7.75 -17.08
N GLU A 180 6.34 -6.58 -17.70
CA GLU A 180 6.24 -6.37 -19.15
C GLU A 180 7.49 -6.85 -19.90
N LYS A 181 8.46 -7.48 -19.22
CA LYS A 181 9.75 -7.96 -19.78
C LYS A 181 10.53 -6.85 -20.49
N PHE A 182 10.41 -5.62 -20.01
CA PHE A 182 11.11 -4.46 -20.54
C PHE A 182 12.44 -4.26 -19.79
N PRO A 183 13.59 -4.23 -20.48
CA PRO A 183 14.89 -4.13 -19.82
C PRO A 183 15.11 -2.75 -19.20
N ILE A 184 15.58 -2.73 -17.95
CA ILE A 184 15.92 -1.50 -17.22
C ILE A 184 17.45 -1.41 -17.16
N LEU A 185 18.05 -0.76 -18.13
CA LEU A 185 19.48 -0.47 -18.16
C LEU A 185 19.67 1.00 -17.78
N LYS A 186 20.32 1.26 -16.65
CA LYS A 186 20.71 2.63 -16.28
C LYS A 186 21.85 3.10 -17.17
N LYS A 187 21.65 4.22 -17.86
CA LYS A 187 22.59 4.85 -18.78
C LYS A 187 22.69 6.34 -18.47
N GLU A 188 23.83 6.95 -18.74
CA GLU A 188 23.94 8.41 -18.67
C GLU A 188 23.01 9.08 -19.69
N ASN A 189 22.98 8.56 -20.92
CA ASN A 189 22.16 9.07 -22.00
C ASN A 189 21.31 7.96 -22.61
N TYR A 190 20.05 8.28 -22.88
CA TYR A 190 19.11 7.42 -23.58
C TYR A 190 18.87 7.95 -25.00
N SER A 191 18.83 7.04 -25.98
CA SER A 191 18.41 7.39 -27.34
C SER A 191 16.94 7.85 -27.37
N THR A 192 16.57 8.62 -28.39
CA THR A 192 15.18 9.05 -28.60
C THR A 192 14.21 7.87 -28.63
N LYS A 193 14.60 6.77 -29.24
CA LYS A 193 13.81 5.52 -29.29
C LYS A 193 13.59 4.93 -27.90
N GLU A 194 14.64 4.80 -27.09
CA GLU A 194 14.55 4.25 -25.73
C GLU A 194 13.67 5.14 -24.85
N LYS A 195 13.88 6.44 -24.91
CA LYS A 195 13.09 7.44 -24.19
C LYS A 195 11.59 7.34 -24.54
N SER A 196 11.26 7.25 -25.83
CA SER A 196 9.89 7.09 -26.31
C SER A 196 9.24 5.81 -25.77
N PHE A 197 9.99 4.71 -25.66
CA PHE A 197 9.49 3.48 -25.08
C PHE A 197 9.22 3.61 -23.57
N PHE A 198 10.13 4.22 -22.80
CA PHE A 198 9.91 4.48 -21.37
C PHE A 198 8.67 5.35 -21.14
N ILE A 199 8.51 6.41 -21.93
CA ILE A 199 7.34 7.30 -21.85
C ILE A 199 6.04 6.51 -22.13
N LYS A 200 6.02 5.66 -23.17
CA LYS A 200 4.87 4.81 -23.50
C LYS A 200 4.55 3.82 -22.37
N LYS A 201 5.59 3.20 -21.77
CA LYS A 201 5.40 2.29 -20.63
C LYS A 201 4.91 3.03 -19.39
N LEU A 202 5.39 4.26 -19.15
CA LEU A 202 4.92 5.11 -18.06
C LEU A 202 3.44 5.50 -18.24
N GLN A 203 3.03 5.87 -19.46
CA GLN A 203 1.63 6.14 -19.78
C GLN A 203 0.75 4.92 -19.48
N ASN A 204 1.19 3.72 -19.88
CA ASN A 204 0.48 2.48 -19.58
C ASN A 204 0.40 2.21 -18.08
N TYR A 205 1.50 2.45 -17.34
CA TYR A 205 1.52 2.28 -15.89
C TYR A 205 0.56 3.24 -15.17
N ILE A 206 0.53 4.51 -15.59
CA ILE A 206 -0.43 5.50 -15.06
C ILE A 206 -1.88 5.11 -15.40
N LEU A 207 -2.11 4.55 -16.60
CA LEU A 207 -3.45 4.17 -17.05
C LEU A 207 -3.95 2.89 -16.37
N TYR A 208 -3.12 1.86 -16.30
CA TYR A 208 -3.51 0.52 -15.85
C TYR A 208 -3.26 0.29 -14.35
N GLY A 209 -2.36 1.06 -13.76
CA GLY A 209 -1.90 0.85 -12.38
C GLY A 209 -0.91 -0.30 -12.25
N GLY A 210 -0.68 -0.72 -10.99
CA GLY A 210 0.30 -1.75 -10.63
C GLY A 210 -0.31 -3.01 -9.99
N PHE A 211 -1.62 -3.20 -9.98
CA PHE A 211 -2.19 -4.43 -9.42
C PHE A 211 -1.83 -5.65 -10.28
N PRO A 212 -1.08 -6.65 -9.74
CA PRO A 212 -0.56 -7.77 -10.53
C PRO A 212 -1.62 -8.54 -11.31
N GLU A 213 -2.74 -8.85 -10.66
CA GLU A 213 -3.83 -9.62 -11.25
C GLU A 213 -4.56 -8.84 -12.36
N ALA A 214 -4.72 -7.51 -12.19
CA ALA A 214 -5.35 -6.64 -13.18
C ALA A 214 -4.56 -6.57 -14.50
N LEU A 215 -3.24 -6.74 -14.43
CA LEU A 215 -2.36 -6.67 -15.59
C LEU A 215 -2.35 -7.95 -16.43
N LYS A 216 -2.89 -9.08 -15.92
CA LYS A 216 -2.95 -10.35 -16.66
C LYS A 216 -3.85 -10.26 -17.91
N ASP A 217 -4.96 -9.52 -17.83
CA ASP A 217 -5.87 -9.27 -18.95
C ASP A 217 -6.32 -7.81 -18.99
N LYS A 218 -5.76 -7.06 -19.94
CA LYS A 218 -6.05 -5.62 -20.11
C LYS A 218 -7.50 -5.37 -20.54
N ASN A 219 -8.18 -6.30 -21.17
CA ASN A 219 -9.57 -6.15 -21.57
C ASN A 219 -10.53 -6.21 -20.37
N LEU A 220 -10.18 -6.99 -19.36
CA LEU A 220 -10.95 -7.13 -18.12
C LEU A 220 -10.49 -6.20 -17.00
N LEU A 221 -9.42 -5.44 -17.22
CA LEU A 221 -8.77 -4.61 -16.19
C LEU A 221 -9.75 -3.69 -15.45
N LYS A 222 -10.56 -2.93 -16.17
CA LYS A 222 -11.52 -2.00 -15.55
C LYS A 222 -12.55 -2.74 -14.69
N ASN A 223 -13.11 -3.83 -15.20
CA ASN A 223 -14.10 -4.65 -14.49
C ASN A 223 -13.47 -5.27 -13.23
N TYR A 224 -12.25 -5.80 -13.37
CA TYR A 224 -11.50 -6.37 -12.25
C TYR A 224 -11.24 -5.34 -11.16
N LEU A 225 -10.71 -4.15 -11.49
CA LEU A 225 -10.42 -3.10 -10.52
C LEU A 225 -11.67 -2.56 -9.83
N THR A 226 -12.80 -2.44 -10.57
CA THR A 226 -14.09 -2.04 -10.00
C THR A 226 -14.58 -3.09 -8.99
N THR A 227 -14.47 -4.38 -9.33
CA THR A 227 -14.82 -5.49 -8.44
C THR A 227 -13.91 -5.53 -7.22
N LEU A 228 -12.59 -5.36 -7.41
CA LEU A 228 -11.62 -5.31 -6.33
C LEU A 228 -11.93 -4.18 -5.35
N TYR A 229 -12.16 -2.98 -5.85
CA TYR A 229 -12.55 -1.82 -5.04
C TYR A 229 -13.81 -2.09 -4.21
N SER A 230 -14.86 -2.61 -4.85
CA SER A 230 -16.10 -2.99 -4.15
C SER A 230 -15.86 -4.07 -3.09
N THR A 231 -14.99 -5.05 -3.38
CA THR A 231 -14.63 -6.12 -2.44
C THR A 231 -13.88 -5.57 -1.23
N ILE A 232 -12.90 -4.67 -1.43
CA ILE A 232 -12.16 -4.04 -0.33
C ILE A 232 -13.12 -3.24 0.54
N LEU A 233 -14.00 -2.42 -0.04
CA LEU A 233 -15.00 -1.67 0.73
C LEU A 233 -15.92 -2.59 1.51
N THR A 234 -16.39 -3.68 0.92
CA THR A 234 -17.36 -4.58 1.56
C THR A 234 -16.72 -5.45 2.63
N LYS A 235 -15.65 -6.19 2.29
CA LYS A 235 -15.00 -7.15 3.21
C LYS A 235 -14.10 -6.45 4.23
N ASP A 236 -13.21 -5.55 3.77
CA ASP A 236 -12.15 -5.01 4.61
C ASP A 236 -12.55 -3.75 5.38
N VAL A 237 -13.70 -3.10 5.02
CA VAL A 237 -14.22 -1.92 5.72
C VAL A 237 -15.60 -2.20 6.32
N ILE A 238 -16.64 -2.37 5.47
CA ILE A 238 -18.04 -2.41 5.91
C ILE A 238 -18.30 -3.56 6.88
N SER A 239 -17.97 -4.79 6.49
CA SER A 239 -18.20 -5.98 7.32
C SER A 239 -17.34 -5.94 8.59
N ARG A 240 -16.07 -5.53 8.47
CA ARG A 240 -15.12 -5.52 9.58
C ARG A 240 -15.50 -4.54 10.68
N TYR A 241 -15.88 -3.29 10.31
CA TYR A 241 -16.25 -2.25 11.27
C TYR A 241 -17.75 -2.19 11.55
N LYS A 242 -18.53 -3.16 11.03
CA LYS A 242 -19.99 -3.24 11.20
C LYS A 242 -20.66 -1.90 10.89
N ILE A 243 -20.29 -1.32 9.73
CA ILE A 243 -20.75 0.01 9.31
C ILE A 243 -22.24 -0.01 9.07
N GLN A 244 -22.99 0.84 9.79
CA GLN A 244 -24.44 0.97 9.65
C GLN A 244 -24.84 1.77 8.40
N TYR A 245 -24.14 2.89 8.13
CA TYR A 245 -24.43 3.78 6.99
C TYR A 245 -23.56 3.42 5.79
N VAL A 246 -23.87 2.29 5.16
CA VAL A 246 -23.08 1.71 4.06
C VAL A 246 -23.03 2.64 2.85
N THR A 247 -24.15 3.23 2.46
CA THR A 247 -24.24 4.13 1.31
C THR A 247 -23.35 5.35 1.51
N THR A 248 -23.44 6.01 2.65
CA THR A 248 -22.63 7.19 2.98
C THR A 248 -21.13 6.88 2.97
N LEU A 249 -20.72 5.71 3.48
CA LEU A 249 -19.32 5.31 3.42
C LEU A 249 -18.83 5.13 1.98
N ARG A 250 -19.64 4.50 1.11
CA ARG A 250 -19.32 4.34 -0.32
C ARG A 250 -19.24 5.67 -1.05
N GLU A 251 -20.14 6.57 -0.76
CA GLU A 251 -20.13 7.95 -1.31
C GLU A 251 -18.87 8.70 -0.89
N ILE A 252 -18.47 8.62 0.39
CA ILE A 252 -17.23 9.21 0.88
C ILE A 252 -16.02 8.58 0.17
N ALA A 253 -15.98 7.27 0.03
CA ALA A 253 -14.87 6.58 -0.66
C ALA A 253 -14.76 7.01 -2.12
N ASN A 254 -15.88 7.10 -2.85
CA ASN A 254 -15.92 7.59 -4.23
C ASN A 254 -15.51 9.06 -4.32
N TYR A 255 -15.95 9.89 -3.37
CA TYR A 255 -15.55 11.31 -3.29
C TYR A 255 -14.03 11.45 -3.11
N LEU A 256 -13.43 10.67 -2.19
CA LEU A 256 -11.99 10.68 -1.97
C LEU A 256 -11.23 10.24 -3.23
N LEU A 257 -11.72 9.21 -3.90
CA LEU A 257 -11.10 8.70 -5.12
C LEU A 257 -11.17 9.71 -6.28
N THR A 258 -12.29 10.44 -6.43
CA THR A 258 -12.46 11.47 -7.44
C THR A 258 -11.66 12.74 -7.13
N ASN A 259 -11.47 13.03 -5.84
CA ASN A 259 -10.70 14.18 -5.37
C ASN A 259 -9.26 13.84 -4.98
N PHE A 260 -8.66 12.81 -5.58
CA PHE A 260 -7.26 12.47 -5.36
C PHE A 260 -6.33 13.66 -5.68
N SER A 261 -5.21 13.76 -4.98
CA SER A 261 -4.26 14.89 -5.02
C SER A 261 -4.91 16.25 -4.71
N LYS A 262 -6.08 16.28 -4.04
CA LYS A 262 -6.73 17.52 -3.59
C LYS A 262 -6.78 17.58 -2.07
N TYR A 263 -7.05 18.79 -1.59
CA TYR A 263 -7.24 19.06 -0.17
C TYR A 263 -8.61 18.60 0.30
N ILE A 264 -8.62 17.97 1.46
CA ILE A 264 -9.83 17.64 2.21
C ILE A 264 -9.70 18.10 3.65
N THR A 265 -10.82 18.39 4.29
CA THR A 265 -10.93 18.59 5.74
C THR A 265 -12.04 17.70 6.29
N TYR A 266 -11.92 17.30 7.54
CA TYR A 266 -12.99 16.53 8.18
C TYR A 266 -14.30 17.31 8.25
N ASN A 267 -14.21 18.64 8.34
CA ASN A 267 -15.38 19.54 8.30
C ASN A 267 -16.03 19.57 6.92
N SER A 268 -15.26 19.61 5.81
CA SER A 268 -15.84 19.55 4.47
C SER A 268 -16.54 18.22 4.21
N ILE A 269 -15.96 17.11 4.64
CA ILE A 269 -16.60 15.79 4.54
C ILE A 269 -17.87 15.72 5.38
N LYS A 270 -17.84 16.23 6.63
CA LYS A 270 -19.05 16.36 7.46
C LYS A 270 -20.17 17.08 6.71
N LYS A 271 -19.85 18.26 6.14
CA LYS A 271 -20.81 19.12 5.46
C LYS A 271 -21.38 18.47 4.19
N ASN A 272 -20.50 17.89 3.35
CA ASN A 272 -20.89 17.32 2.06
C ASN A 272 -21.76 16.06 2.21
N PHE A 273 -21.59 15.28 3.28
CA PHE A 273 -22.29 14.01 3.50
C PHE A 273 -23.23 14.03 4.72
N ASN A 274 -23.59 15.22 5.21
CA ASN A 274 -24.52 15.42 6.33
C ASN A 274 -24.21 14.55 7.57
N LEU A 275 -22.92 14.41 7.90
CA LEU A 275 -22.49 13.63 9.05
C LEU A 275 -22.74 14.40 10.36
N LYS A 276 -22.95 13.66 11.46
CA LYS A 276 -23.24 14.26 12.78
C LYS A 276 -22.06 15.12 13.31
N SER A 277 -20.80 14.70 13.04
CA SER A 277 -19.63 15.41 13.56
C SER A 277 -18.40 15.24 12.67
N PRO A 278 -17.40 16.13 12.74
CA PRO A 278 -16.11 15.94 12.09
C PRO A 278 -15.38 14.68 12.59
N HIS A 279 -15.66 14.25 13.82
CA HIS A 279 -15.11 13.01 14.38
C HIS A 279 -15.61 11.78 13.61
N THR A 280 -16.88 11.77 13.20
CA THR A 280 -17.44 10.71 12.33
C THR A 280 -16.73 10.70 10.97
N SER A 281 -16.47 11.88 10.37
CA SER A 281 -15.69 11.99 9.13
C SER A 281 -14.29 11.40 9.29
N LYS A 282 -13.60 11.77 10.37
CA LYS A 282 -12.26 11.26 10.69
C LYS A 282 -12.26 9.73 10.84
N LYS A 283 -13.28 9.19 11.51
CA LYS A 283 -13.44 7.75 11.74
C LYS A 283 -13.66 7.00 10.42
N TYR A 284 -14.54 7.49 9.53
CA TYR A 284 -14.78 6.86 8.22
C TYR A 284 -13.55 6.91 7.32
N ILE A 285 -12.86 8.05 7.27
CA ILE A 285 -11.62 8.19 6.51
C ILE A 285 -10.54 7.25 7.08
N SER A 286 -10.40 7.12 8.41
CA SER A 286 -9.49 6.16 9.04
C SER A 286 -9.79 4.73 8.59
N TYR A 287 -11.06 4.32 8.57
CA TYR A 287 -11.46 3.00 8.11
C TYR A 287 -11.15 2.73 6.63
N LEU A 288 -11.16 3.77 5.80
CA LEU A 288 -10.77 3.69 4.38
C LEU A 288 -9.25 3.68 4.16
N GLN A 289 -8.48 4.25 5.10
CA GLN A 289 -7.01 4.20 5.06
C GLN A 289 -6.44 2.83 5.48
N GLU A 290 -7.10 2.18 6.43
CA GLU A 290 -6.61 0.92 7.01
C GLU A 290 -6.39 -0.20 5.99
N PRO A 291 -7.28 -0.45 4.98
CA PRO A 291 -7.01 -1.40 3.91
C PRO A 291 -6.11 -0.84 2.80
N TYR A 292 -5.35 0.23 3.05
CA TYR A 292 -4.46 0.89 2.09
C TYR A 292 -5.15 1.53 0.86
N LEU A 293 -6.48 1.75 0.86
CA LEU A 293 -7.14 2.39 -0.27
C LEU A 293 -6.70 3.84 -0.46
N PHE A 294 -6.50 4.57 0.65
CA PHE A 294 -6.16 5.98 0.64
C PHE A 294 -5.03 6.31 1.60
N PHE A 295 -4.26 7.31 1.24
CA PHE A 295 -3.25 7.94 2.08
C PHE A 295 -3.57 9.42 2.23
N LEU A 296 -3.35 9.94 3.42
CA LEU A 296 -3.46 11.37 3.70
C LEU A 296 -2.06 11.93 3.94
N LEU A 297 -1.76 13.02 3.26
CA LEU A 297 -0.55 13.80 3.46
C LEU A 297 -0.88 15.03 4.28
N ASP A 298 -0.14 15.22 5.37
CA ASP A 298 -0.30 16.36 6.27
C ASP A 298 0.43 17.59 5.76
N LYS A 299 -0.02 18.77 6.17
CA LYS A 299 0.72 20.02 5.96
C LYS A 299 1.96 20.03 6.84
N PHE A 300 3.10 20.43 6.30
CA PHE A 300 4.28 20.70 7.09
C PHE A 300 4.08 21.94 7.94
N SER A 301 4.35 21.83 9.21
CA SER A 301 4.50 22.96 10.15
C SER A 301 5.43 22.54 11.29
N PHE A 302 6.19 23.48 11.79
CA PHE A 302 6.97 23.30 13.04
C PHE A 302 6.07 23.21 14.28
N LYS A 303 4.82 23.67 14.18
CA LYS A 303 3.82 23.61 15.27
C LYS A 303 2.88 22.42 15.04
N TYR A 304 2.98 21.40 15.87
CA TYR A 304 2.17 20.19 15.75
C TYR A 304 0.65 20.46 15.72
N LYS A 305 0.18 21.48 16.47
CA LYS A 305 -1.23 21.89 16.45
C LYS A 305 -1.70 22.31 15.05
N GLU A 306 -0.85 22.98 14.29
CA GLU A 306 -1.13 23.38 12.90
C GLU A 306 -1.15 22.19 11.96
N VAL A 307 -0.24 21.21 12.14
CA VAL A 307 -0.24 19.94 11.38
C VAL A 307 -1.59 19.24 11.52
N VAL A 308 -2.10 19.12 12.75
CA VAL A 308 -3.38 18.44 13.04
C VAL A 308 -4.57 19.22 12.47
N ALA A 309 -4.59 20.54 12.61
CA ALA A 309 -5.71 21.39 12.22
C ALA A 309 -5.81 21.65 10.70
N SER A 310 -4.70 21.49 9.97
CA SER A 310 -4.64 21.80 8.55
C SER A 310 -5.39 20.79 7.68
N ALA A 311 -5.78 21.22 6.49
CA ALA A 311 -6.31 20.33 5.45
C ALA A 311 -5.30 19.24 5.11
N LYS A 312 -5.77 18.09 4.67
CA LYS A 312 -4.97 16.96 4.24
C LYS A 312 -5.06 16.81 2.73
N LYS A 313 -3.97 16.48 2.04
CA LYS A 313 -4.06 16.00 0.65
C LYS A 313 -4.40 14.51 0.65
N VAL A 314 -5.33 14.08 -0.18
CA VAL A 314 -5.73 12.66 -0.30
C VAL A 314 -5.12 12.03 -1.53
N TYR A 315 -4.60 10.81 -1.38
CA TYR A 315 -4.01 10.04 -2.46
C TYR A 315 -4.55 8.61 -2.47
N SER A 316 -4.67 8.02 -3.66
CA SER A 316 -5.07 6.62 -3.84
C SER A 316 -3.84 5.73 -3.90
N ILE A 317 -4.00 4.48 -3.46
CA ILE A 317 -2.96 3.44 -3.54
C ILE A 317 -2.48 3.19 -4.98
N ASP A 318 -3.34 3.41 -5.97
CA ASP A 318 -3.08 3.01 -7.35
C ASP A 318 -3.85 3.89 -8.33
N THR A 319 -3.21 4.27 -9.43
CA THR A 319 -3.82 5.10 -10.48
C THR A 319 -4.81 4.33 -11.36
N GLY A 320 -4.63 3.02 -11.51
CA GLY A 320 -5.59 2.17 -12.20
C GLY A 320 -6.95 2.15 -11.50
N LEU A 321 -6.98 2.14 -10.16
CA LEU A 321 -8.23 2.29 -9.39
C LEU A 321 -8.90 3.64 -9.65
N ILE A 322 -8.12 4.73 -9.69
CA ILE A 322 -8.63 6.06 -10.02
C ILE A 322 -9.29 6.03 -11.40
N ASN A 323 -8.58 5.51 -12.40
CA ASN A 323 -9.07 5.48 -13.79
C ASN A 323 -10.27 4.52 -13.99
N ALA A 324 -10.37 3.47 -13.19
CA ALA A 324 -11.49 2.52 -13.27
C ALA A 324 -12.78 3.09 -12.67
N ILE A 325 -12.69 3.90 -11.63
CA ILE A 325 -13.83 4.32 -10.80
C ILE A 325 -14.23 5.77 -11.03
N SER A 326 -13.25 6.71 -11.22
CA SER A 326 -13.56 8.13 -11.36
C SER A 326 -14.07 8.48 -12.76
N PHE A 327 -15.02 9.43 -12.82
CA PHE A 327 -15.66 9.87 -14.07
C PHE A 327 -14.79 10.80 -14.95
N GLU A 328 -13.68 11.35 -14.42
CA GLU A 328 -12.91 12.42 -15.07
C GLU A 328 -11.39 12.19 -15.10
N SER A 329 -10.94 10.97 -15.38
CA SER A 329 -9.51 10.66 -15.31
C SER A 329 -8.63 11.43 -16.32
N SER A 330 -9.13 11.72 -17.52
CA SER A 330 -8.33 12.35 -18.61
C SER A 330 -7.97 13.83 -18.39
N LYS A 331 -8.81 14.60 -17.66
CA LYS A 331 -8.57 16.03 -17.37
C LYS A 331 -7.58 16.29 -16.23
N ASN A 332 -7.10 15.25 -15.56
CA ASN A 332 -6.36 15.34 -14.29
C ASN A 332 -4.95 14.73 -14.37
N PHE A 333 -4.32 14.78 -15.55
CA PHE A 333 -3.05 14.09 -15.78
C PHE A 333 -1.95 14.52 -14.80
N GLY A 334 -1.78 15.80 -14.54
CA GLY A 334 -0.81 16.29 -13.54
C GLY A 334 -1.04 15.70 -12.15
N ARG A 335 -2.31 15.55 -11.73
CA ARG A 335 -2.65 14.92 -10.44
C ARG A 335 -2.37 13.42 -10.42
N LEU A 336 -2.54 12.70 -11.55
CA LEU A 336 -2.15 11.29 -11.65
C LEU A 336 -0.63 11.12 -11.49
N ILE A 337 0.15 12.00 -12.10
CA ILE A 337 1.61 12.03 -11.93
C ILE A 337 1.96 12.26 -10.46
N GLU A 338 1.35 13.25 -9.81
CA GLU A 338 1.56 13.55 -8.39
C GLU A 338 1.21 12.33 -7.51
N ASN A 339 0.11 11.63 -7.81
CA ASN A 339 -0.27 10.40 -7.10
C ASN A 339 0.77 9.28 -7.28
N VAL A 340 1.34 9.10 -8.47
CA VAL A 340 2.42 8.13 -8.70
C VAL A 340 3.66 8.49 -7.87
N VAL A 341 4.01 9.77 -7.81
CA VAL A 341 5.18 10.24 -7.04
C VAL A 341 5.02 9.97 -5.56
N VAL A 342 3.87 10.28 -4.96
CA VAL A 342 3.67 10.03 -3.52
C VAL A 342 3.70 8.55 -3.18
N ILE A 343 3.11 7.68 -4.01
CA ILE A 343 3.14 6.24 -3.77
C ILE A 343 4.58 5.72 -3.85
N GLU A 344 5.40 6.21 -4.77
CA GLU A 344 6.81 5.85 -4.84
C GLU A 344 7.61 6.39 -3.64
N LEU A 345 7.29 7.58 -3.14
CA LEU A 345 7.89 8.12 -1.90
C LEU A 345 7.51 7.27 -0.68
N LEU A 346 6.25 6.82 -0.58
CA LEU A 346 5.81 5.91 0.48
C LEU A 346 6.52 4.55 0.40
N ARG A 347 6.78 4.00 -0.80
CA ARG A 347 7.60 2.80 -0.96
C ARG A 347 9.03 3.00 -0.45
N LYS A 348 9.66 4.12 -0.80
CA LYS A 348 11.01 4.46 -0.33
C LYS A 348 11.10 4.61 1.18
N LYS A 349 10.01 5.05 1.82
CA LYS A 349 9.89 5.13 3.28
C LYS A 349 10.02 3.77 3.96
N ILE A 350 9.62 2.65 3.32
CA ILE A 350 9.75 1.30 3.90
C ILE A 350 11.20 0.99 4.26
N SER A 351 12.14 1.34 3.40
CA SER A 351 13.58 1.15 3.64
C SER A 351 14.18 2.18 4.60
N ASN A 352 13.48 3.29 4.85
CA ASN A 352 13.91 4.39 5.70
C ASN A 352 12.76 4.85 6.62
N PRO A 353 12.45 4.11 7.69
CA PRO A 353 11.26 4.35 8.54
C PRO A 353 11.21 5.72 9.22
N LEU A 354 12.36 6.38 9.42
CA LEU A 354 12.45 7.73 9.98
C LEU A 354 12.06 8.82 8.98
N THR A 355 11.78 8.45 7.73
CA THR A 355 11.32 9.41 6.72
C THR A 355 9.86 9.79 6.98
N GLU A 356 9.60 11.07 7.03
CA GLU A 356 8.28 11.66 7.12
C GLU A 356 7.99 12.45 5.85
N LEU A 357 6.74 12.40 5.38
CA LEU A 357 6.29 13.08 4.17
C LEU A 357 5.21 14.08 4.51
N TYR A 358 5.31 15.28 3.95
CA TYR A 358 4.36 16.36 4.11
C TYR A 358 4.21 17.12 2.79
N TYR A 359 3.18 17.96 2.66
CA TYR A 359 3.15 19.04 1.69
C TYR A 359 3.45 20.37 2.42
N TRP A 360 3.96 21.37 1.69
CA TRP A 360 4.13 22.71 2.23
C TRP A 360 3.21 23.69 1.53
N LYS A 361 2.63 24.61 2.29
CA LYS A 361 1.78 25.66 1.77
C LYS A 361 1.83 26.88 2.68
N ASN A 362 2.11 28.06 2.13
CA ASN A 362 2.13 29.30 2.85
C ASN A 362 0.79 30.07 2.79
N TYR A 363 0.76 31.23 3.42
CA TYR A 363 -0.43 32.10 3.45
C TYR A 363 -0.77 32.72 2.07
N GLN A 364 0.22 32.86 1.19
CA GLN A 364 0.06 33.36 -0.18
C GLN A 364 -0.41 32.26 -1.15
N GLN A 365 -0.81 31.11 -0.64
CA GLN A 365 -1.26 29.94 -1.41
C GLN A 365 -0.17 29.31 -2.28
N GLN A 366 1.11 29.66 -2.08
CA GLN A 366 2.22 28.98 -2.72
C GLN A 366 2.37 27.59 -2.10
N GLU A 367 2.58 26.58 -2.93
CA GLU A 367 2.54 25.18 -2.55
C GLU A 367 3.74 24.42 -3.12
N VAL A 368 4.34 23.56 -2.28
CA VAL A 368 5.28 22.50 -2.70
C VAL A 368 4.64 21.17 -2.40
N ASP A 369 4.58 20.29 -3.40
CA ASP A 369 3.84 19.04 -3.33
C ASP A 369 4.37 18.10 -2.25
N PHE A 370 5.70 17.96 -2.12
CA PHE A 370 6.28 17.08 -1.12
C PHE A 370 7.48 17.68 -0.41
N VAL A 371 7.41 17.63 0.92
CA VAL A 371 8.51 17.89 1.85
C VAL A 371 8.95 16.55 2.42
N VAL A 372 10.15 16.14 2.12
CA VAL A 372 10.75 14.91 2.65
C VAL A 372 11.62 15.28 3.84
N LYS A 373 11.20 14.84 5.03
CA LYS A 373 11.90 15.10 6.31
C LYS A 373 12.51 13.79 6.81
N TYR A 374 13.68 13.84 7.37
CA TYR A 374 14.35 12.71 8.02
C TYR A 374 14.86 13.14 9.39
N GLY A 375 14.30 12.55 10.45
CA GLY A 375 14.54 13.04 11.79
C GLY A 375 14.15 14.52 11.93
N PRO A 376 15.01 15.40 12.45
CA PRO A 376 14.69 16.83 12.64
C PRO A 376 14.81 17.67 11.35
N LYS A 377 15.47 17.17 10.29
CA LYS A 377 15.85 17.98 9.11
C LYS A 377 14.95 17.71 7.91
N VAL A 378 14.59 18.78 7.19
CA VAL A 378 14.02 18.69 5.85
C VAL A 378 15.16 18.36 4.88
N GLN A 379 15.06 17.19 4.25
CA GLN A 379 16.12 16.68 3.37
C GLN A 379 15.93 17.06 1.92
N LYS A 380 14.68 17.15 1.46
CA LYS A 380 14.38 17.39 0.06
C LYS A 380 13.02 18.07 -0.10
N LEU A 381 12.92 19.00 -1.03
CA LEU A 381 11.68 19.56 -1.52
C LEU A 381 11.44 19.06 -2.93
N ILE A 382 10.22 18.58 -3.20
CA ILE A 382 9.87 18.00 -4.49
C ILE A 382 8.60 18.68 -5.01
N GLN A 383 8.71 19.25 -6.20
CA GLN A 383 7.58 19.76 -6.99
C GLN A 383 7.33 18.83 -8.16
N VAL A 384 6.07 18.64 -8.53
CA VAL A 384 5.67 17.77 -9.64
C VAL A 384 4.93 18.57 -10.68
N THR A 385 5.36 18.47 -11.94
CA THR A 385 4.72 19.14 -13.06
C THR A 385 4.60 18.21 -14.26
N SER A 386 3.57 18.42 -15.07
CA SER A 386 3.38 17.70 -16.34
C SER A 386 4.12 18.32 -17.52
N ALA A 387 5.05 19.23 -17.27
CA ALA A 387 5.78 19.97 -18.30
C ALA A 387 6.70 19.05 -19.13
N TYR A 388 6.67 19.24 -20.46
CA TYR A 388 7.57 18.63 -21.43
C TYR A 388 8.81 19.48 -21.69
N THR A 389 8.67 20.80 -21.53
CA THR A 389 9.72 21.79 -21.77
C THR A 389 9.79 22.77 -20.60
N LYS A 390 10.87 23.58 -20.56
CA LYS A 390 11.04 24.60 -19.54
C LYS A 390 9.92 25.64 -19.54
N ASP A 391 9.48 26.06 -20.70
CA ASP A 391 8.52 27.14 -20.86
C ASP A 391 7.11 26.78 -20.38
N GLU A 392 6.83 25.47 -20.27
CA GLU A 392 5.57 24.96 -19.72
C GLU A 392 5.54 24.94 -18.19
N ILE A 393 6.69 25.16 -17.54
CA ILE A 393 6.76 25.19 -16.08
C ILE A 393 6.28 26.55 -15.60
N GLU A 394 5.18 26.57 -14.85
CA GLU A 394 4.59 27.80 -14.39
C GLU A 394 5.50 28.55 -13.40
N LYS A 395 5.59 29.87 -13.52
CA LYS A 395 6.39 30.74 -12.64
C LYS A 395 6.07 30.54 -11.16
N ARG A 396 4.81 30.21 -10.83
CA ARG A 396 4.38 29.94 -9.45
C ARG A 396 5.08 28.73 -8.85
N GLU A 397 5.41 27.69 -9.64
CA GLU A 397 6.07 26.47 -9.17
C GLU A 397 7.52 26.76 -8.75
N TYR A 398 8.24 27.56 -9.56
CA TYR A 398 9.57 28.04 -9.15
C TYR A 398 9.52 28.91 -7.91
N THR A 399 8.57 29.84 -7.85
CA THR A 399 8.46 30.74 -6.70
C THR A 399 8.15 29.99 -5.42
N ALA A 400 7.28 28.98 -5.50
CA ALA A 400 6.90 28.17 -4.34
C ALA A 400 8.07 27.34 -3.78
N ILE A 401 8.81 26.62 -4.65
CA ILE A 401 9.91 25.76 -4.19
C ILE A 401 11.09 26.60 -3.65
N LEU A 402 11.36 27.76 -4.25
CA LEU A 402 12.40 28.70 -3.77
C LEU A 402 12.03 29.27 -2.41
N LYS A 403 10.77 29.67 -2.22
CA LYS A 403 10.28 30.20 -0.95
C LYS A 403 10.29 29.16 0.15
N ALA A 404 9.79 27.95 -0.15
CA ALA A 404 9.86 26.82 0.78
C ALA A 404 11.31 26.48 1.16
N SER A 405 12.24 26.55 0.19
CA SER A 405 13.66 26.31 0.42
C SER A 405 14.27 27.30 1.41
N GLU A 406 13.83 28.57 1.39
CA GLU A 406 14.28 29.59 2.37
C GLU A 406 13.69 29.33 3.75
N GLU A 407 12.37 29.10 3.82
CA GLU A 407 11.64 28.91 5.09
C GLU A 407 12.07 27.62 5.80
N LEU A 408 12.37 26.56 5.05
CA LEU A 408 12.70 25.24 5.58
C LEU A 408 14.19 24.91 5.57
N GLU A 409 15.04 25.88 5.21
CA GLU A 409 16.51 25.74 5.13
C GLU A 409 16.96 24.51 4.30
N CYS A 410 16.24 24.21 3.22
CA CYS A 410 16.48 23.03 2.40
C CYS A 410 17.08 23.41 1.04
N ILE A 411 18.29 22.91 0.76
CA ILE A 411 19.02 23.18 -0.49
C ILE A 411 18.80 22.12 -1.58
N ASN A 412 18.23 20.97 -1.23
CA ASN A 412 18.01 19.89 -2.15
C ASN A 412 16.63 20.02 -2.82
N LEU A 413 16.61 20.68 -3.97
CA LEU A 413 15.40 21.03 -4.70
C LEU A 413 15.28 20.16 -5.95
N LEU A 414 14.14 19.47 -6.06
CA LEU A 414 13.84 18.56 -7.16
C LEU A 414 12.50 18.95 -7.80
N MET A 415 12.50 19.13 -9.12
CA MET A 415 11.29 19.20 -9.92
C MET A 415 11.16 17.92 -10.77
N ILE A 416 10.11 17.17 -10.53
CA ILE A 416 9.77 15.99 -11.32
C ILE A 416 8.88 16.46 -12.46
N THR A 417 9.37 16.29 -13.69
CA THR A 417 8.73 16.76 -14.92
C THR A 417 8.17 15.57 -15.69
N TRP A 418 7.39 15.83 -16.75
CA TRP A 418 7.04 14.76 -17.67
C TRP A 418 8.24 14.31 -18.50
N ASP A 419 8.95 15.27 -19.11
CA ASP A 419 10.09 14.96 -20.02
C ASP A 419 11.25 15.95 -19.95
N TYR A 420 11.11 17.11 -19.31
CA TYR A 420 12.20 18.08 -19.19
C TYR A 420 13.27 17.61 -18.20
N GLU A 421 14.53 17.63 -18.65
CA GLU A 421 15.70 17.26 -17.83
C GLU A 421 16.76 18.36 -17.87
N ALA A 422 17.12 18.90 -16.72
CA ALA A 422 18.14 19.93 -16.56
C ALA A 422 18.63 20.04 -15.12
N THR A 423 19.67 20.81 -14.94
CA THR A 423 20.04 21.37 -13.64
C THR A 423 20.26 22.85 -13.82
N GLU A 424 19.45 23.67 -13.16
CA GLU A 424 19.46 25.11 -13.30
C GLU A 424 19.73 25.80 -11.98
N THR A 425 20.37 26.96 -12.07
CA THR A 425 20.56 27.84 -10.92
C THR A 425 19.61 29.03 -11.04
N ILE A 426 18.62 29.10 -10.15
CA ILE A 426 17.63 30.17 -10.09
C ILE A 426 17.75 30.84 -8.71
N ASN A 427 17.90 32.16 -8.67
CA ASN A 427 18.09 32.92 -7.45
C ASN A 427 19.18 32.31 -6.52
N ARG A 428 20.34 31.96 -7.10
CA ARG A 428 21.49 31.32 -6.41
C ARG A 428 21.19 29.94 -5.82
N LYS A 429 20.04 29.34 -6.10
CA LYS A 429 19.67 27.98 -5.66
C LYS A 429 19.66 27.03 -6.85
N LYS A 430 20.23 25.87 -6.65
CA LYS A 430 20.30 24.81 -7.66
C LYS A 430 19.04 23.99 -7.63
N ILE A 431 18.29 23.92 -8.73
CA ILE A 431 17.12 23.08 -8.91
C ILE A 431 17.45 22.00 -9.93
N LYS A 432 17.19 20.74 -9.56
CA LYS A 432 17.34 19.61 -10.45
C LYS A 432 15.99 19.26 -11.06
N PHE A 433 15.93 19.11 -12.38
CA PHE A 433 14.77 18.67 -13.15
C PHE A 433 15.00 17.26 -13.64
N ILE A 434 14.07 16.34 -13.35
CA ILE A 434 14.20 14.94 -13.75
C ILE A 434 12.87 14.45 -14.31
N PRO A 435 12.86 13.84 -15.50
CA PRO A 435 11.68 13.18 -16.05
C PRO A 435 11.16 12.09 -15.12
N LEU A 436 9.83 12.00 -14.96
CA LEU A 436 9.18 11.06 -14.03
C LEU A 436 9.63 9.62 -14.28
N TRP A 437 9.65 9.17 -15.54
CA TRP A 437 10.09 7.81 -15.87
C TRP A 437 11.53 7.54 -15.39
N LYS A 438 12.42 8.52 -15.55
CA LYS A 438 13.83 8.43 -15.16
C LYS A 438 13.97 8.40 -13.64
N TRP A 439 13.21 9.24 -12.94
CA TRP A 439 13.16 9.25 -11.47
C TRP A 439 12.63 7.93 -10.89
N LEU A 440 11.58 7.34 -11.51
CA LEU A 440 10.97 6.09 -11.08
C LEU A 440 11.91 4.88 -11.26
N ILE A 441 12.79 4.89 -12.27
CA ILE A 441 13.79 3.81 -12.43
C ILE A 441 15.05 4.03 -11.58
N GLY A 442 15.07 5.04 -10.70
CA GLY A 442 16.05 5.22 -9.64
C GLY A 442 17.17 6.21 -9.92
N TYR A 443 16.93 7.22 -10.75
CA TYR A 443 17.76 8.44 -10.79
C TYR A 443 17.28 9.42 -9.72
N SER A 444 18.21 10.15 -9.09
CA SER A 444 17.93 11.08 -8.00
C SER A 444 18.70 12.40 -8.16
#